data_0342284c16da0506d69f94d8a098a7e1
#
_entry.id   0342284c16da0506d69f94d8a098a7e1
#
_cell.length_a   1.000
_cell.length_b   1.000
_cell.length_c   1.000
_cell.angle_alpha   90.00
_cell.angle_beta   90.00
_cell.angle_gamma   90.00
#
_symmetry.space_group_name_H-M   'P 1'
#
loop_
_entity.id
_entity.type
_entity.pdbx_description
1 polymer ?
#
loop_
_entity_poly.entity_id
_entity_poly.type
_entity_poly.pdbx_seq_one_letter_code
_entity_poly.pdbx_strand_id
1 'polypeptide(L)'
;VFIDDVHMTGRDEELFHLFNAAGAARTFVLFASRTSPARWENRLPDLRSRLAAAQNIQIQSPDTPLIAAVLMKMFADEQMDVGADVLDYLVNRMERSFEAARTLAERLNNASLATRRGITIPLAREVFEALESDSGT
;
A
#
# COMPACT_ATOMS: atom_id res chain seq x y z
N VAL A 1 15.46 0.68 16.23
CA VAL A 1 15.02 1.90 15.49
C VAL A 1 14.25 1.44 14.25
N PHE A 2 13.12 2.08 13.96
CA PHE A 2 12.33 1.85 12.73
C PHE A 2 12.28 3.15 11.93
N ILE A 3 12.52 3.06 10.62
CA ILE A 3 12.43 4.17 9.67
C ILE A 3 11.61 3.72 8.48
N ASP A 4 10.50 4.42 8.25
CA ASP A 4 9.61 4.19 7.12
C ASP A 4 9.96 5.11 5.94
N ASP A 5 9.58 4.70 4.74
CA ASP A 5 9.81 5.41 3.48
C ASP A 5 11.26 5.92 3.32
N VAL A 6 12.22 5.14 3.76
CA VAL A 6 13.64 5.52 3.80
C VAL A 6 14.19 5.93 2.42
N HIS A 7 13.59 5.46 1.33
CA HIS A 7 13.96 5.82 -0.03
C HIS A 7 13.65 7.29 -0.38
N MET A 8 12.73 7.92 0.35
CA MET A 8 12.28 9.30 0.13
C MET A 8 13.09 10.33 0.93
N THR A 9 13.91 9.89 1.90
CA THR A 9 14.50 10.82 2.87
C THR A 9 15.55 11.76 2.28
N GLY A 10 16.26 11.37 1.22
CA GLY A 10 17.37 12.14 0.66
C GLY A 10 18.56 12.38 1.63
N ARG A 11 18.55 11.76 2.80
CA ARG A 11 19.50 11.99 3.92
C ARG A 11 20.52 10.85 4.03
N ASP A 12 21.29 10.66 2.99
CA ASP A 12 22.20 9.52 2.89
C ASP A 12 23.30 9.51 3.95
N GLU A 13 23.85 10.69 4.28
CA GLU A 13 24.88 10.82 5.31
C GLU A 13 24.32 10.48 6.70
N GLU A 14 23.13 10.97 7.03
CA GLU A 14 22.46 10.67 8.29
C GLU A 14 22.14 9.19 8.43
N LEU A 15 21.65 8.55 7.36
CA LEU A 15 21.40 7.11 7.31
C LEU A 15 22.69 6.30 7.47
N PHE A 16 23.78 6.73 6.84
CA PHE A 16 25.08 6.10 6.99
C PHE A 16 25.60 6.20 8.43
N HIS A 17 25.48 7.37 9.05
CA HIS A 17 25.84 7.56 10.45
C HIS A 17 24.98 6.72 11.40
N LEU A 18 23.67 6.66 11.16
CA LEU A 18 22.76 5.82 11.93
C LEU A 18 23.14 4.34 11.82
N PHE A 19 23.45 3.87 10.62
CA PHE A 19 23.87 2.49 10.39
C PHE A 19 25.13 2.14 11.17
N ASN A 20 26.12 3.04 11.17
CA ASN A 20 27.36 2.88 11.94
C ASN A 20 27.11 2.90 13.46
N ALA A 21 26.29 3.83 13.94
CA ALA A 21 25.95 3.95 15.36
C ALA A 21 25.20 2.71 15.86
N ALA A 22 24.26 2.19 15.06
CA ALA A 22 23.52 0.97 15.38
C ALA A 22 24.46 -0.25 15.48
N GLY A 23 25.41 -0.39 14.56
CA GLY A 23 26.42 -1.43 14.59
C GLY A 23 27.31 -1.34 15.84
N ALA A 24 27.76 -0.15 16.19
CA ALA A 24 28.57 0.07 17.40
C ALA A 24 27.79 -0.21 18.70
N ALA A 25 26.52 0.17 18.74
CA ALA A 25 25.61 -0.07 19.87
C ALA A 25 25.02 -1.50 19.89
N ARG A 26 25.35 -2.35 18.93
CA ARG A 26 24.76 -3.69 18.75
C ARG A 26 23.23 -3.70 18.82
N THR A 27 22.60 -2.70 18.20
CA THR A 27 21.14 -2.57 18.14
C THR A 27 20.62 -2.84 16.74
N PHE A 28 19.32 -3.14 16.63
CA PHE A 28 18.67 -3.41 15.36
C PHE A 28 18.08 -2.13 14.77
N VAL A 29 18.21 -2.00 13.44
CA VAL A 29 17.52 -0.99 12.66
C VAL A 29 16.66 -1.71 11.62
N LEU A 30 15.39 -1.33 11.54
CA LEU A 30 14.47 -1.79 10.54
C LEU A 30 14.16 -0.62 9.60
N PHE A 31 14.38 -0.84 8.32
CA PHE A 31 14.02 0.10 7.26
C PHE A 31 12.83 -0.45 6.47
N ALA A 32 11.85 0.38 6.21
CA ALA A 32 10.79 0.08 5.25
C ALA A 32 10.92 0.98 4.01
N SER A 33 10.60 0.44 2.84
CA SER A 33 10.69 1.16 1.58
C SER A 33 9.77 0.53 0.55
N ARG A 34 9.19 1.35 -0.31
CA ARG A 34 8.38 0.89 -1.46
C ARG A 34 9.20 0.27 -2.57
N THR A 35 10.53 0.56 -2.61
CA THR A 35 11.44 0.06 -3.63
C THR A 35 12.63 -0.64 -3.00
N SER A 36 13.14 -1.67 -3.67
CA SER A 36 14.35 -2.37 -3.22
C SER A 36 15.55 -1.42 -3.16
N PRO A 37 16.43 -1.53 -2.13
CA PRO A 37 17.65 -0.74 -2.05
C PRO A 37 18.53 -0.80 -3.30
N ALA A 38 18.49 -1.89 -4.05
CA ALA A 38 19.21 -2.04 -5.32
C ALA A 38 18.75 -1.06 -6.41
N ARG A 39 17.54 -0.52 -6.29
CA ARG A 39 16.93 0.45 -7.24
C ARG A 39 17.07 1.91 -6.81
N TRP A 40 17.69 2.16 -5.65
CA TRP A 40 17.88 3.53 -5.19
C TRP A 40 19.02 4.18 -5.97
N GLU A 41 18.67 5.17 -6.76
CA GLU A 41 19.63 5.97 -7.51
C GLU A 41 20.30 7.02 -6.62
N ASN A 42 21.49 7.47 -7.02
CA ASN A 42 22.23 8.59 -6.40
C ASN A 42 22.51 8.44 -4.88
N ARG A 43 22.70 7.21 -4.40
CA ARG A 43 23.07 6.96 -3.00
C ARG A 43 24.59 6.87 -2.82
N LEU A 44 25.07 7.25 -1.62
CA LEU A 44 26.45 7.07 -1.24
C LEU A 44 26.87 5.60 -1.46
N PRO A 45 27.99 5.31 -2.16
CA PRO A 45 28.44 3.95 -2.46
C PRO A 45 28.52 3.04 -1.24
N ASP A 46 29.05 3.58 -0.11
CA ASP A 46 29.18 2.84 1.13
C ASP A 46 27.84 2.49 1.77
N LEU A 47 26.88 3.43 1.76
CA LEU A 47 25.51 3.18 2.24
C LEU A 47 24.83 2.10 1.39
N ARG A 48 24.97 2.21 0.08
CA ARG A 48 24.40 1.23 -0.86
C ARG A 48 24.96 -0.18 -0.64
N SER A 49 26.27 -0.30 -0.43
CA SER A 49 26.91 -1.59 -0.14
C SER A 49 26.39 -2.20 1.15
N ARG A 50 26.21 -1.41 2.21
CA ARG A 50 25.67 -1.87 3.49
C ARG A 50 24.21 -2.26 3.42
N LEU A 51 23.39 -1.49 2.72
CA LEU A 51 21.98 -1.82 2.50
C LEU A 51 21.80 -3.08 1.64
N ALA A 52 22.68 -3.28 0.66
CA ALA A 52 22.69 -4.50 -0.14
C ALA A 52 23.10 -5.74 0.67
N ALA A 53 24.00 -5.57 1.65
CA ALA A 53 24.44 -6.63 2.55
C ALA A 53 23.46 -6.91 3.70
N ALA A 54 22.51 -5.99 3.96
CA ALA A 54 21.47 -6.18 4.97
C ALA A 54 20.47 -7.25 4.53
N GLN A 55 19.84 -7.90 5.51
CA GLN A 55 18.76 -8.84 5.22
C GLN A 55 17.56 -8.07 4.64
N ASN A 56 17.18 -8.41 3.42
CA ASN A 56 16.05 -7.82 2.72
C ASN A 56 14.89 -8.81 2.67
N ILE A 57 13.69 -8.33 3.05
CA ILE A 57 12.44 -9.09 2.95
C ILE A 57 11.52 -8.30 2.03
N GLN A 58 11.09 -8.94 0.95
CA GLN A 58 10.14 -8.33 0.02
C GLN A 58 8.72 -8.76 0.39
N ILE A 59 7.86 -7.76 0.67
CA ILE A 59 6.43 -7.97 0.82
C ILE A 59 5.82 -8.01 -0.60
N GLN A 60 5.21 -9.14 -0.94
CA GLN A 60 4.55 -9.31 -2.23
C GLN A 60 3.24 -8.53 -2.29
N SER A 61 2.83 -8.13 -3.50
CA SER A 61 1.48 -7.62 -3.71
C SER A 61 0.44 -8.69 -3.32
N PRO A 62 -0.72 -8.29 -2.79
CA PRO A 62 -1.75 -9.25 -2.40
C PRO A 62 -2.25 -10.04 -3.61
N ASP A 63 -2.47 -11.34 -3.40
CA ASP A 63 -3.18 -12.16 -4.38
C ASP A 63 -4.70 -11.88 -4.36
N THR A 64 -5.42 -12.46 -5.29
CA THR A 64 -6.88 -12.27 -5.43
C THR A 64 -7.64 -12.70 -4.17
N PRO A 65 -7.37 -13.86 -3.56
CA PRO A 65 -8.04 -14.26 -2.31
C PRO A 65 -7.77 -13.31 -1.15
N LEU A 66 -6.53 -12.84 -1.00
CA LEU A 66 -6.17 -11.94 0.08
C LEU A 66 -6.84 -10.58 -0.08
N ILE A 67 -6.85 -10.00 -1.30
CA ILE A 67 -7.49 -8.71 -1.52
C ILE A 67 -9.02 -8.79 -1.33
N ALA A 68 -9.65 -9.91 -1.70
CA ALA A 68 -11.06 -10.16 -1.43
C ALA A 68 -11.35 -10.19 0.07
N ALA A 69 -10.54 -10.91 0.84
CA ALA A 69 -10.69 -10.98 2.29
C ALA A 69 -10.49 -9.61 2.97
N VAL A 70 -9.54 -8.80 2.48
CA VAL A 70 -9.31 -7.44 2.98
C VAL A 70 -10.50 -6.53 2.68
N LEU A 71 -11.04 -6.57 1.46
CA LEU A 71 -12.25 -5.79 1.11
C LEU A 71 -13.44 -6.20 1.97
N MET A 72 -13.68 -7.49 2.13
CA MET A 72 -14.76 -8.00 3.01
C MET A 72 -14.61 -7.47 4.43
N LYS A 73 -13.38 -7.50 4.97
CA LYS A 73 -13.11 -6.96 6.29
C LYS A 73 -13.41 -5.46 6.36
N MET A 74 -12.94 -4.67 5.38
CA MET A 74 -13.19 -3.23 5.33
C MET A 74 -14.70 -2.92 5.27
N PHE A 75 -15.44 -3.67 4.44
CA PHE A 75 -16.89 -3.52 4.37
C PHE A 75 -17.58 -3.87 5.69
N ALA A 76 -17.15 -4.93 6.36
CA ALA A 76 -17.69 -5.32 7.66
C ALA A 76 -17.38 -4.28 8.75
N ASP A 77 -16.17 -3.74 8.78
CA ASP A 77 -15.75 -2.71 9.75
C ASP A 77 -16.60 -1.43 9.59
N GLU A 78 -16.99 -1.08 8.37
CA GLU A 78 -17.87 0.06 8.04
C GLU A 78 -19.38 -0.31 8.04
N GLN A 79 -19.73 -1.52 8.45
CA GLN A 79 -21.11 -2.03 8.47
C GLN A 79 -21.81 -1.99 7.09
N MET A 80 -21.05 -2.13 6.03
CA MET A 80 -21.56 -2.20 4.67
C MET A 80 -21.93 -3.64 4.31
N ASP A 81 -23.16 -3.82 3.84
CA ASP A 81 -23.62 -5.11 3.29
C ASP A 81 -23.31 -5.16 1.79
N VAL A 82 -22.40 -6.07 1.42
CA VAL A 82 -21.92 -6.24 0.04
C VAL A 82 -22.09 -7.69 -0.39
N GLY A 83 -22.89 -7.91 -1.43
CA GLY A 83 -23.11 -9.23 -1.99
C GLY A 83 -21.85 -9.85 -2.61
N ALA A 84 -21.80 -11.18 -2.67
CA ALA A 84 -20.68 -11.90 -3.24
C ALA A 84 -20.43 -11.56 -4.72
N ASP A 85 -21.47 -11.33 -5.48
CA ASP A 85 -21.41 -10.92 -6.88
C ASP A 85 -20.77 -9.54 -7.06
N VAL A 86 -21.05 -8.62 -6.15
CA VAL A 86 -20.43 -7.28 -6.13
C VAL A 86 -18.96 -7.40 -5.73
N LEU A 87 -18.65 -8.19 -4.71
CA LEU A 87 -17.26 -8.42 -4.28
C LEU A 87 -16.41 -8.99 -5.44
N ASP A 88 -16.91 -10.01 -6.12
CA ASP A 88 -16.26 -10.60 -7.28
C ASP A 88 -16.05 -9.57 -8.40
N TYR A 89 -17.05 -8.74 -8.68
CA TYR A 89 -16.93 -7.66 -9.64
C TYR A 89 -15.84 -6.67 -9.29
N LEU A 90 -15.74 -6.25 -8.02
CA LEU A 90 -14.74 -5.31 -7.52
C LEU A 90 -13.32 -5.88 -7.64
N VAL A 91 -13.11 -7.09 -7.13
CA VAL A 91 -11.80 -7.75 -7.09
C VAL A 91 -11.23 -8.02 -8.48
N ASN A 92 -12.09 -8.31 -9.46
CA ASN A 92 -11.64 -8.54 -10.83
C ASN A 92 -11.29 -7.28 -11.62
N ARG A 93 -11.71 -6.09 -11.15
CA ARG A 93 -11.48 -4.81 -11.85
C ARG A 93 -10.49 -3.89 -11.15
N MET A 94 -10.33 -3.99 -9.86
CA MET A 94 -9.44 -3.12 -9.10
C MET A 94 -7.97 -3.47 -9.29
N GLU A 95 -7.10 -2.51 -9.08
CA GLU A 95 -5.68 -2.76 -8.91
C GLU A 95 -5.45 -3.61 -7.65
N ARG A 96 -4.54 -4.59 -7.73
CA ARG A 96 -4.21 -5.48 -6.61
C ARG A 96 -3.24 -4.82 -5.64
N SER A 97 -3.72 -3.82 -4.93
CA SER A 97 -2.99 -3.15 -3.86
C SER A 97 -3.92 -2.86 -2.68
N PHE A 98 -3.35 -2.81 -1.47
CA PHE A 98 -4.12 -2.45 -0.27
C PHE A 98 -4.59 -0.99 -0.32
N GLU A 99 -3.84 -0.13 -0.97
CA GLU A 99 -4.19 1.28 -1.18
C GLU A 99 -5.43 1.41 -2.07
N ALA A 100 -5.44 0.70 -3.20
CA ALA A 100 -6.61 0.66 -4.09
C ALA A 100 -7.84 0.08 -3.38
N ALA A 101 -7.69 -0.98 -2.57
CA ALA A 101 -8.77 -1.55 -1.79
C ALA A 101 -9.37 -0.55 -0.80
N ARG A 102 -8.52 0.19 -0.09
CA ARG A 102 -8.95 1.25 0.85
C ARG A 102 -9.70 2.34 0.12
N THR A 103 -9.11 2.92 -0.93
CA THR A 103 -9.72 3.99 -1.70
C THR A 103 -11.08 3.57 -2.25
N LEU A 104 -11.17 2.35 -2.79
CA LEU A 104 -12.41 1.80 -3.33
C LEU A 104 -13.48 1.63 -2.26
N ALA A 105 -13.13 1.08 -1.09
CA ALA A 105 -14.06 0.91 0.02
C ALA A 105 -14.58 2.27 0.53
N GLU A 106 -13.72 3.26 0.71
CA GLU A 106 -14.09 4.61 1.12
C GLU A 106 -15.01 5.29 0.09
N ARG A 107 -14.71 5.19 -1.20
CA ARG A 107 -15.53 5.77 -2.27
C ARG A 107 -16.91 5.10 -2.35
N LEU A 108 -16.97 3.78 -2.23
CA LEU A 108 -18.23 3.03 -2.22
C LEU A 108 -19.08 3.39 -0.99
N ASN A 109 -18.48 3.51 0.18
CA ASN A 109 -19.18 3.94 1.39
C ASN A 109 -19.79 5.33 1.20
N ASN A 110 -19.00 6.29 0.76
CA ASN A 110 -19.45 7.66 0.52
C ASN A 110 -20.58 7.73 -0.53
N ALA A 111 -20.46 6.99 -1.63
CA ALA A 111 -21.48 6.94 -2.66
C ALA A 111 -22.78 6.27 -2.18
N SER A 112 -22.67 5.20 -1.39
CA SER A 112 -23.82 4.52 -0.79
C SER A 112 -24.57 5.45 0.19
N LEU A 113 -23.85 6.15 1.06
CA LEU A 113 -24.42 7.11 2.00
C LEU A 113 -25.09 8.29 1.28
N ALA A 114 -24.43 8.86 0.27
CA ALA A 114 -24.94 10.01 -0.47
C ALA A 114 -26.23 9.66 -1.24
N THR A 115 -26.30 8.47 -1.82
CA THR A 115 -27.46 8.03 -2.62
C THR A 115 -28.52 7.29 -1.79
N ARG A 116 -28.19 6.91 -0.55
CA ARG A 116 -29.01 6.03 0.31
C ARG A 116 -29.34 4.71 -0.37
N ARG A 117 -28.43 4.19 -1.18
CA ARG A 117 -28.57 2.91 -1.89
C ARG A 117 -27.59 1.90 -1.32
N GLY A 118 -27.98 0.63 -1.32
CA GLY A 118 -27.05 -0.47 -1.07
C GLY A 118 -25.93 -0.51 -2.12
N ILE A 119 -24.82 -1.17 -1.78
CA ILE A 119 -23.70 -1.34 -2.70
C ILE A 119 -24.06 -2.43 -3.72
N THR A 120 -24.18 -2.01 -4.96
CA THR A 120 -24.58 -2.84 -6.12
C THR A 120 -23.57 -2.70 -7.24
N ILE A 121 -23.59 -3.62 -8.21
CA ILE A 121 -22.71 -3.54 -9.39
C ILE A 121 -22.87 -2.21 -10.16
N PRO A 122 -24.08 -1.67 -10.39
CA PRO A 122 -24.22 -0.33 -10.98
C PRO A 122 -23.52 0.77 -10.20
N LEU A 123 -23.68 0.82 -8.87
CA LEU A 123 -23.00 1.80 -8.03
C LEU A 123 -21.47 1.62 -8.07
N ALA A 124 -21.00 0.36 -8.05
CA ALA A 124 -19.58 0.05 -8.17
C ALA A 124 -19.00 0.56 -9.50
N ARG A 125 -19.75 0.43 -10.60
CA ARG A 125 -19.34 0.94 -11.92
C ARG A 125 -19.21 2.47 -11.92
N GLU A 126 -20.18 3.19 -11.36
CA GLU A 126 -20.14 4.65 -11.23
C GLU A 126 -18.89 5.10 -10.46
N VAL A 127 -18.54 4.39 -9.38
CA VAL A 127 -17.35 4.67 -8.59
C VAL A 127 -16.05 4.42 -9.37
N PHE A 128 -15.96 3.33 -10.14
CA PHE A 128 -14.78 3.09 -10.98
C PHE A 128 -14.61 4.16 -12.06
N GLU A 129 -15.67 4.56 -12.73
CA GLU A 129 -15.64 5.63 -13.74
C GLU A 129 -15.16 6.97 -13.16
N ALA A 130 -15.60 7.29 -11.93
CA ALA A 130 -15.13 8.47 -11.22
C ALA A 130 -13.62 8.39 -10.85
N LEU A 131 -13.15 7.21 -10.41
CA LEU A 131 -11.73 7.01 -10.08
C LEU A 131 -10.82 7.12 -11.33
N GLU A 132 -11.25 6.59 -12.47
CA GLU A 132 -10.52 6.72 -13.74
C GLU A 132 -10.42 8.18 -14.19
N SER A 133 -11.49 8.96 -14.00
CA SER A 133 -11.52 10.39 -14.33
C SER A 133 -10.59 11.21 -13.43
N ASP A 134 -10.52 10.89 -12.14
CA ASP A 134 -9.64 11.57 -11.17
C ASP A 134 -8.15 11.25 -11.42
N SER A 135 -7.83 10.08 -11.97
CA SER A 135 -6.46 9.62 -12.24
C SER A 135 -5.87 10.17 -13.54
N GLY A 136 -6.69 10.77 -14.41
CA GLY A 136 -6.31 11.28 -15.74
C GLY A 136 -5.90 12.77 -15.78
N THR A 137 -5.83 13.46 -14.64
CA THR A 137 -5.43 14.88 -14.53
C THR A 137 -4.10 15.00 -13.82
#